data_3100f1bdd8c7131e1fc126f1dfe255db
#
_entry.id   3100f1bdd8c7131e1fc126f1dfe255db
#
_cell.length_a   1.000
_cell.length_b   1.000
_cell.length_c   1.000
_cell.angle_alpha   90.00
_cell.angle_beta   90.00
_cell.angle_gamma   90.00
#
_symmetry.space_group_name_H-M   'P 1'
#
loop_
_entity.id
_entity.type
_entity.pdbx_description
1 polymer ?
#
loop_
_entity_poly.entity_id
_entity_poly.type
_entity_poly.pdbx_seq_one_letter_code
_entity_poly.pdbx_strand_id
1 'polypeptide(L)'
;LTYKITDWLNAAARFRMDDTHVLFERKIYATSDQKFAEGKKGHYGYSNYNDRQEYADFMLNVNKHIRDFSIAANLGWSYSNYWLLERGYKGTLSLVPNKFVAVNIDPANGRVSEKGGDSRVRNHAVFANVELGWKSMLYLTLTGRNDWNSRLVNTDEESFFYPSVGLSAIISEMVDLPRFISYLKVRGS
;
A
#
# COMPACT_ATOMS: atom_id res chain seq x y z
N LEU A 1 -14.72 7.11 -9.92
CA LEU A 1 -15.99 7.03 -10.67
C LEU A 1 -16.96 6.17 -9.88
N THR A 2 -18.18 6.66 -9.69
CA THR A 2 -19.25 5.87 -9.06
C THR A 2 -20.46 5.89 -9.98
N TYR A 3 -21.08 4.73 -10.17
CA TYR A 3 -22.27 4.56 -11.00
C TYR A 3 -23.38 3.90 -10.17
N LYS A 4 -24.53 4.55 -10.10
CA LYS A 4 -25.73 4.03 -9.45
C LYS A 4 -26.47 3.13 -10.44
N ILE A 5 -26.49 1.83 -10.16
CA ILE A 5 -27.16 0.82 -10.99
C ILE A 5 -28.65 0.77 -10.65
N THR A 6 -28.91 0.70 -9.32
CA THR A 6 -30.28 0.78 -8.74
C THR A 6 -30.23 1.61 -7.46
N ASP A 7 -31.35 1.80 -6.78
CA ASP A 7 -31.39 2.52 -5.49
C ASP A 7 -30.64 1.78 -4.37
N TRP A 8 -30.44 0.49 -4.51
CA TRP A 8 -29.79 -0.38 -3.52
C TRP A 8 -28.45 -0.96 -3.98
N LEU A 9 -28.04 -0.72 -5.26
CA LEU A 9 -26.80 -1.25 -5.85
C LEU A 9 -26.04 -0.13 -6.58
N ASN A 10 -24.79 0.06 -6.22
CA ASN A 10 -23.88 0.91 -6.97
C ASN A 10 -22.55 0.21 -7.24
N ALA A 11 -21.89 0.64 -8.31
CA ALA A 11 -20.55 0.23 -8.67
C ALA A 11 -19.60 1.42 -8.52
N ALA A 12 -18.40 1.17 -8.01
CA ALA A 12 -17.35 2.16 -7.91
C ALA A 12 -16.06 1.63 -8.53
N ALA A 13 -15.38 2.47 -9.31
CA ALA A 13 -14.05 2.19 -9.82
C ALA A 13 -13.12 3.35 -9.46
N ARG A 14 -11.93 3.03 -8.95
CA ARG A 14 -10.91 4.01 -8.59
C ARG A 14 -9.58 3.63 -9.22
N PHE A 15 -8.84 4.64 -9.62
CA PHE A 15 -7.47 4.52 -10.10
C PHE A 15 -6.65 5.62 -9.44
N ARG A 16 -5.45 5.26 -9.00
CA ARG A 16 -4.46 6.18 -8.47
C ARG A 16 -3.09 5.81 -9.03
N MET A 17 -2.32 6.82 -9.38
CA MET A 17 -0.93 6.68 -9.76
C MET A 17 -0.11 7.75 -9.03
N ASP A 18 0.93 7.32 -8.36
CA ASP A 18 1.95 8.19 -7.77
C ASP A 18 3.27 7.89 -8.48
N ASP A 19 3.94 8.94 -8.95
CA ASP A 19 5.23 8.86 -9.63
C ASP A 19 6.18 9.85 -8.97
N THR A 20 7.27 9.35 -8.41
CA THR A 20 8.24 10.13 -7.66
C THR A 20 9.62 9.99 -8.27
N HIS A 21 10.22 11.11 -8.63
CA HIS A 21 11.59 11.18 -9.11
C HIS A 21 12.45 11.92 -8.10
N VAL A 22 13.50 11.29 -7.61
CA VAL A 22 14.43 11.91 -6.65
C VAL A 22 15.84 11.78 -7.18
N LEU A 23 16.51 12.91 -7.32
CA LEU A 23 17.94 12.95 -7.53
C LEU A 23 18.63 13.20 -6.18
N PHE A 24 19.43 12.24 -5.75
CA PHE A 24 20.26 12.37 -4.56
C PHE A 24 21.71 12.58 -4.96
N GLU A 25 22.33 13.66 -4.46
CA GLU A 25 23.76 13.93 -4.65
C GLU A 25 24.48 13.92 -3.30
N ARG A 26 25.62 13.23 -3.26
CA ARG A 26 26.54 13.24 -2.11
C ARG A 26 27.89 13.83 -2.54
N LYS A 27 28.28 14.91 -1.91
CA LYS A 27 29.54 15.61 -2.15
C LYS A 27 30.37 15.62 -0.86
N ILE A 28 31.53 14.98 -0.87
CA ILE A 28 32.46 14.98 0.25
C ILE A 28 33.74 15.68 -0.23
N TYR A 29 34.08 16.78 0.44
CA TYR A 29 35.22 17.60 0.04
C TYR A 29 36.56 16.96 0.40
N ALA A 30 37.61 17.31 -0.36
CA ALA A 30 38.98 16.83 -0.14
C ALA A 30 39.55 17.19 1.26
N THR A 31 38.99 18.22 1.91
CA THR A 31 39.33 18.65 3.25
C THR A 31 38.63 17.88 4.37
N SER A 32 37.68 17.01 4.01
CA SER A 32 36.97 16.16 4.97
C SER A 32 37.91 15.05 5.50
N ASP A 33 37.57 14.50 6.67
CA ASP A 33 38.29 13.33 7.22
C ASP A 33 38.33 12.21 6.17
N GLN A 34 39.55 11.66 5.99
CA GLN A 34 39.79 10.63 4.95
C GLN A 34 38.96 9.37 5.13
N LYS A 35 38.47 9.09 6.35
CA LYS A 35 37.54 7.99 6.60
C LYS A 35 36.23 8.17 5.84
N PHE A 36 35.83 9.41 5.55
CA PHE A 36 34.60 9.70 4.80
C PHE A 36 34.88 10.05 3.34
N ALA A 37 36.01 10.67 3.05
CA ALA A 37 36.36 11.10 1.70
C ALA A 37 36.86 9.95 0.83
N GLU A 38 37.29 8.83 1.44
CA GLU A 38 37.85 7.66 0.74
C GLU A 38 38.98 8.02 -0.26
N GLY A 39 39.53 9.25 -0.19
CA GLY A 39 40.57 9.75 -1.09
C GLY A 39 40.90 11.22 -0.89
N LYS A 40 42.13 11.62 -1.36
CA LYS A 40 42.68 12.97 -1.14
C LYS A 40 42.02 14.10 -1.96
N LYS A 41 41.19 13.76 -2.93
CA LYS A 41 40.55 14.74 -3.85
C LYS A 41 39.06 14.91 -3.60
N GLY A 42 38.49 14.15 -2.66
CA GLY A 42 37.07 14.14 -2.34
C GLY A 42 36.33 12.96 -2.96
N HIS A 43 35.07 12.86 -2.64
CA HIS A 43 34.18 11.79 -3.11
C HIS A 43 32.89 12.38 -3.66
N TYR A 44 32.42 11.84 -4.78
CA TYR A 44 31.15 12.23 -5.38
C TYR A 44 30.30 11.01 -5.64
N GLY A 45 29.03 11.16 -5.34
CA GLY A 45 28.02 10.17 -5.70
C GLY A 45 26.70 10.83 -6.05
N TYR A 46 26.01 10.23 -7.00
CA TYR A 46 24.63 10.59 -7.32
C TYR A 46 23.81 9.32 -7.50
N SER A 47 22.55 9.37 -7.13
CA SER A 47 21.56 8.32 -7.37
C SER A 47 20.26 8.95 -7.84
N ASN A 48 19.70 8.37 -8.88
CA ASN A 48 18.39 8.74 -9.39
C ASN A 48 17.40 7.63 -9.02
N TYR A 49 16.38 7.98 -8.24
CA TYR A 49 15.32 7.09 -7.80
C TYR A 49 14.05 7.40 -8.57
N ASN A 50 13.48 6.39 -9.19
CA ASN A 50 12.15 6.44 -9.76
C ASN A 50 11.29 5.45 -9.00
N ASP A 51 10.30 5.96 -8.28
CA ASP A 51 9.32 5.18 -7.52
C ASP A 51 7.95 5.44 -8.12
N ARG A 52 7.32 4.38 -8.63
CA ARG A 52 5.98 4.44 -9.20
C ARG A 52 5.07 3.46 -8.49
N GLN A 53 3.94 3.98 -8.04
CA GLN A 53 2.87 3.20 -7.44
C GLN A 53 1.60 3.37 -8.26
N GLU A 54 1.02 2.27 -8.66
CA GLU A 54 -0.26 2.22 -9.35
C GLU A 54 -1.24 1.42 -8.50
N TYR A 55 -2.45 1.92 -8.37
CA TYR A 55 -3.52 1.26 -7.65
C TYR A 55 -4.81 1.39 -8.44
N ALA A 56 -5.52 0.28 -8.58
CA ALA A 56 -6.85 0.25 -9.15
C ALA A 56 -7.77 -0.62 -8.29
N ASP A 57 -9.01 -0.23 -8.12
CA ASP A 57 -10.02 -1.09 -7.54
C ASP A 57 -11.37 -0.94 -8.25
N PHE A 58 -12.14 -2.02 -8.13
CA PHE A 58 -13.53 -2.07 -8.53
C PHE A 58 -14.35 -2.62 -7.37
N MET A 59 -15.45 -1.98 -7.04
CA MET A 59 -16.34 -2.39 -5.95
C MET A 59 -17.80 -2.35 -6.39
N LEU A 60 -18.53 -3.37 -5.98
CA LEU A 60 -19.99 -3.38 -5.95
C LEU A 60 -20.46 -3.18 -4.51
N ASN A 61 -21.32 -2.22 -4.30
CA ASN A 61 -21.87 -1.91 -3.00
C ASN A 61 -23.38 -2.13 -3.04
N VAL A 62 -23.85 -2.98 -2.11
CA VAL A 62 -25.25 -3.31 -1.91
C VAL A 62 -25.71 -2.70 -0.59
N ASN A 63 -26.85 -2.02 -0.59
CA ASN A 63 -27.49 -1.55 0.63
C ASN A 63 -29.00 -1.69 0.43
N LYS A 64 -29.61 -2.69 1.08
CA LYS A 64 -31.03 -3.00 0.89
C LYS A 64 -31.68 -3.34 2.20
N HIS A 65 -32.89 -2.79 2.38
CA HIS A 65 -33.78 -3.14 3.48
C HIS A 65 -34.95 -3.95 2.93
N ILE A 66 -35.23 -5.07 3.58
CA ILE A 66 -36.33 -5.97 3.22
C ILE A 66 -37.06 -6.27 4.53
N ARG A 67 -38.18 -5.59 4.79
CA ARG A 67 -38.92 -5.70 6.05
C ARG A 67 -38.02 -5.48 7.27
N ASP A 68 -37.88 -6.50 8.11
CA ASP A 68 -37.08 -6.47 9.32
C ASP A 68 -35.57 -6.70 9.07
N PHE A 69 -35.17 -6.99 7.83
CA PHE A 69 -33.78 -7.29 7.49
C PHE A 69 -33.10 -6.13 6.75
N SER A 70 -31.88 -5.84 7.12
CA SER A 70 -30.97 -4.98 6.38
C SER A 70 -29.78 -5.77 5.85
N ILE A 71 -29.39 -5.50 4.63
CA ILE A 71 -28.23 -6.09 3.97
C ILE A 71 -27.33 -4.97 3.51
N ALA A 72 -26.13 -4.88 4.07
CA ALA A 72 -25.06 -4.04 3.55
C ALA A 72 -23.92 -4.96 3.10
N ALA A 73 -23.54 -4.88 1.83
CA ALA A 73 -22.48 -5.72 1.30
C ALA A 73 -21.56 -4.96 0.35
N ASN A 74 -20.28 -5.25 0.44
CA ASN A 74 -19.25 -4.75 -0.48
C ASN A 74 -18.51 -5.96 -1.05
N LEU A 75 -18.50 -6.08 -2.37
CA LEU A 75 -17.70 -7.06 -3.10
C LEU A 75 -16.71 -6.29 -3.96
N GLY A 76 -15.43 -6.60 -3.87
CA GLY A 76 -14.42 -5.85 -4.59
C GLY A 76 -13.24 -6.66 -5.05
N TRP A 77 -12.56 -6.08 -6.02
CA TRP A 77 -11.27 -6.50 -6.51
C TRP A 77 -10.33 -5.29 -6.48
N SER A 78 -9.08 -5.51 -6.08
CA SER A 78 -8.04 -4.49 -6.12
C SER A 78 -6.77 -5.02 -6.77
N TYR A 79 -6.05 -4.11 -7.38
CA TYR A 79 -4.75 -4.31 -7.99
C TYR A 79 -3.80 -3.23 -7.52
N SER A 80 -2.58 -3.59 -7.15
CA SER A 80 -1.50 -2.65 -6.93
C SER A 80 -0.21 -3.11 -7.61
N ASN A 81 0.52 -2.15 -8.17
CA ASN A 81 1.83 -2.35 -8.77
C ASN A 81 2.79 -1.32 -8.18
N TYR A 82 3.86 -1.81 -7.60
CA TYR A 82 4.96 -1.00 -7.10
C TYR A 82 6.19 -1.27 -7.94
N TRP A 83 6.77 -0.23 -8.50
CA TRP A 83 7.97 -0.29 -9.31
C TRP A 83 9.01 0.68 -8.77
N LEU A 84 10.17 0.16 -8.41
CA LEU A 84 11.32 0.93 -7.94
C LEU A 84 12.50 0.71 -8.87
N LEU A 85 13.06 1.81 -9.36
CA LEU A 85 14.30 1.84 -10.11
C LEU A 85 15.28 2.81 -9.45
N GLU A 86 16.43 2.32 -9.03
CA GLU A 86 17.54 3.15 -8.57
C GLU A 86 18.71 2.98 -9.52
N ARG A 87 19.23 4.09 -10.03
CA ARG A 87 20.44 4.15 -10.83
C ARG A 87 21.36 5.24 -10.34
N GLY A 88 22.61 4.92 -10.13
CA GLY A 88 23.57 5.90 -9.65
C GLY A 88 25.02 5.47 -9.90
N TYR A 89 25.90 6.39 -9.62
CA TYR A 89 27.35 6.19 -9.71
C TYR A 89 28.03 6.96 -8.59
N LYS A 90 29.02 6.36 -7.95
CA LYS A 90 29.77 6.96 -6.85
C LYS A 90 31.22 6.52 -6.85
N GLY A 91 32.08 7.37 -6.36
CA GLY A 91 33.51 7.05 -6.19
C GLY A 91 34.34 8.25 -5.79
N THR A 92 35.64 8.00 -5.59
CA THR A 92 36.63 9.04 -5.31
C THR A 92 36.90 9.86 -6.54
N LEU A 93 37.21 11.14 -6.34
CA LEU A 93 37.61 12.02 -7.45
C LEU A 93 39.06 11.80 -7.85
N SER A 94 39.33 11.73 -9.18
CA SER A 94 40.66 11.38 -9.71
C SER A 94 41.48 12.53 -10.23
N LEU A 95 40.88 13.48 -10.99
CA LEU A 95 41.60 14.53 -11.69
C LEU A 95 41.68 15.84 -10.89
N VAL A 96 40.55 16.44 -10.64
CA VAL A 96 40.45 17.75 -10.01
C VAL A 96 39.79 17.66 -8.65
N PRO A 97 40.45 18.11 -7.54
CA PRO A 97 39.84 18.11 -6.23
C PRO A 97 38.54 18.93 -6.20
N ASN A 98 37.55 18.41 -5.49
CA ASN A 98 36.25 19.07 -5.26
C ASN A 98 35.45 19.41 -6.53
N LYS A 99 35.79 18.85 -7.68
CA LYS A 99 35.00 18.98 -8.90
C LYS A 99 34.04 17.82 -9.00
N PHE A 100 32.83 18.00 -8.49
CA PHE A 100 31.80 16.98 -8.34
C PHE A 100 31.00 16.76 -9.64
N VAL A 101 31.62 16.03 -10.55
CA VAL A 101 31.04 15.60 -11.83
C VAL A 101 31.39 14.15 -12.08
N ALA A 102 30.51 13.39 -12.74
CA ALA A 102 30.69 11.95 -12.94
C ALA A 102 32.00 11.59 -13.64
N VAL A 103 32.40 12.36 -14.66
CA VAL A 103 33.64 12.13 -15.43
C VAL A 103 34.92 12.32 -14.60
N ASN A 104 34.83 12.97 -13.44
CA ASN A 104 35.96 13.16 -12.52
C ASN A 104 36.05 12.03 -11.47
N ILE A 105 35.13 11.08 -11.46
CA ILE A 105 35.21 9.89 -10.59
C ILE A 105 36.26 8.94 -11.17
N ASP A 106 37.11 8.43 -10.29
CA ASP A 106 38.13 7.47 -10.65
C ASP A 106 37.49 6.17 -11.20
N PRO A 107 37.73 5.80 -12.46
CA PRO A 107 37.16 4.56 -13.02
C PRO A 107 37.55 3.29 -12.27
N ALA A 108 38.73 3.28 -11.64
CA ALA A 108 39.23 2.12 -10.91
C ALA A 108 38.49 1.93 -9.57
N ASN A 109 37.95 3.02 -8.98
CA ASN A 109 37.26 3.01 -7.70
C ASN A 109 35.78 3.42 -7.82
N GLY A 110 35.33 3.73 -9.03
CA GLY A 110 33.93 4.04 -9.30
C GLY A 110 33.05 2.81 -9.16
N ARG A 111 31.92 2.97 -8.48
CA ARG A 111 30.93 1.91 -8.31
C ARG A 111 29.60 2.35 -8.84
N VAL A 112 28.99 1.52 -9.68
CA VAL A 112 27.60 1.68 -10.05
C VAL A 112 26.76 1.39 -8.80
N SER A 113 25.89 2.31 -8.46
CA SER A 113 24.87 2.08 -7.43
C SER A 113 23.58 1.75 -8.15
N GLU A 114 23.25 0.48 -8.15
CA GLU A 114 21.98 -0.02 -8.67
C GLU A 114 21.35 -0.86 -7.57
N LYS A 115 20.42 -0.28 -6.86
CA LYS A 115 19.66 -1.00 -5.84
C LYS A 115 18.27 -1.30 -6.37
N GLY A 116 17.88 -2.55 -6.21
CA GLY A 116 16.56 -2.99 -6.57
C GLY A 116 16.38 -3.34 -8.04
N GLY A 117 17.33 -3.01 -8.91
CA GLY A 117 17.19 -3.26 -10.34
C GLY A 117 15.83 -2.80 -10.86
N ASP A 118 15.21 -3.54 -11.76
CA ASP A 118 13.81 -3.38 -12.15
C ASP A 118 12.93 -4.18 -11.16
N SER A 119 12.83 -3.69 -9.91
CA SER A 119 12.05 -4.35 -8.87
C SER A 119 10.58 -4.01 -9.02
N ARG A 120 9.77 -5.02 -9.34
CA ARG A 120 8.31 -4.89 -9.44
C ARG A 120 7.61 -5.81 -8.46
N VAL A 121 6.68 -5.27 -7.72
CA VAL A 121 5.81 -6.02 -6.83
C VAL A 121 4.38 -5.77 -7.22
N ARG A 122 3.65 -6.83 -7.57
CA ARG A 122 2.24 -6.77 -7.95
C ARG A 122 1.41 -7.53 -6.93
N ASN A 123 0.31 -6.92 -6.54
CA ASN A 123 -0.66 -7.55 -5.67
C ASN A 123 -2.03 -7.50 -6.33
N HIS A 124 -2.76 -8.59 -6.19
CA HIS A 124 -4.19 -8.66 -6.48
C HIS A 124 -4.92 -9.08 -5.22
N ALA A 125 -6.10 -8.58 -5.03
CA ALA A 125 -6.97 -9.05 -3.96
C ALA A 125 -8.42 -9.08 -4.41
N VAL A 126 -9.13 -10.09 -3.95
CA VAL A 126 -10.60 -10.16 -4.00
C VAL A 126 -11.10 -10.13 -2.57
N PHE A 127 -12.10 -9.32 -2.30
CA PHE A 127 -12.64 -9.19 -0.97
C PHE A 127 -14.17 -9.05 -0.99
N ALA A 128 -14.76 -9.55 0.07
CA ALA A 128 -16.17 -9.39 0.35
C ALA A 128 -16.38 -9.02 1.83
N ASN A 129 -17.30 -8.12 2.07
CA ASN A 129 -17.80 -7.78 3.40
C ASN A 129 -19.32 -7.75 3.32
N VAL A 130 -19.97 -8.53 4.18
CA VAL A 130 -21.42 -8.62 4.24
C VAL A 130 -21.87 -8.39 5.69
N GLU A 131 -22.73 -7.42 5.89
CA GLU A 131 -23.41 -7.19 7.16
C GLU A 131 -24.90 -7.46 6.98
N LEU A 132 -25.42 -8.39 7.78
CA LEU A 132 -26.83 -8.74 7.85
C LEU A 132 -27.38 -8.20 9.16
N GLY A 133 -28.31 -7.26 9.11
CA GLY A 133 -29.02 -6.72 10.26
C GLY A 133 -30.43 -7.29 10.36
N TRP A 134 -30.89 -7.56 11.59
CA TRP A 134 -32.25 -7.97 11.90
C TRP A 134 -32.86 -7.05 12.94
N LYS A 135 -33.99 -6.43 12.58
CA LYS A 135 -34.79 -5.48 13.41
C LYS A 135 -33.96 -4.34 14.01
N SER A 136 -32.83 -4.00 13.40
CA SER A 136 -31.84 -3.04 13.94
C SER A 136 -31.28 -3.43 15.32
N MET A 137 -31.48 -4.68 15.76
CA MET A 137 -31.06 -5.20 17.07
C MET A 137 -29.85 -6.11 16.95
N LEU A 138 -29.83 -6.99 15.96
CA LEU A 138 -28.77 -7.97 15.74
C LEU A 138 -28.07 -7.72 14.40
N TYR A 139 -26.74 -7.84 14.39
CA TYR A 139 -25.94 -7.70 13.19
C TYR A 139 -24.92 -8.83 13.12
N LEU A 140 -24.92 -9.56 12.02
CA LEU A 140 -23.90 -10.54 11.65
C LEU A 140 -23.02 -9.93 10.57
N THR A 141 -21.72 -9.83 10.82
CA THR A 141 -20.72 -9.34 9.86
C THR A 141 -19.85 -10.52 9.41
N LEU A 142 -19.77 -10.74 8.11
CA LEU A 142 -18.92 -11.72 7.47
C LEU A 142 -17.93 -11.00 6.57
N THR A 143 -16.64 -11.23 6.75
CA THR A 143 -15.61 -10.69 5.87
C THR A 143 -14.73 -11.82 5.33
N GLY A 144 -14.29 -11.66 4.11
CA GLY A 144 -13.31 -12.53 3.50
C GLY A 144 -12.46 -11.74 2.51
N ARG A 145 -11.15 -11.98 2.55
CA ARG A 145 -10.20 -11.41 1.60
C ARG A 145 -9.19 -12.45 1.20
N ASN A 146 -8.92 -12.55 -0.09
CA ASN A 146 -7.83 -13.35 -0.62
C ASN A 146 -6.85 -12.46 -1.36
N ASP A 147 -5.57 -12.52 -0.97
CA ASP A 147 -4.49 -11.74 -1.54
C ASP A 147 -3.50 -12.63 -2.30
N TRP A 148 -3.10 -12.23 -3.50
CA TRP A 148 -2.03 -12.80 -4.30
C TRP A 148 -0.91 -11.77 -4.44
N ASN A 149 0.33 -12.19 -4.17
CA ASN A 149 1.50 -11.34 -4.26
C ASN A 149 2.52 -11.94 -5.22
N SER A 150 3.05 -11.14 -6.15
CA SER A 150 4.05 -11.60 -7.13
C SER A 150 5.36 -12.11 -6.51
N ARG A 151 5.64 -11.80 -5.24
CA ARG A 151 6.81 -12.33 -4.52
C ARG A 151 6.63 -13.78 -4.06
N LEU A 152 5.39 -14.27 -4.08
CA LEU A 152 5.04 -15.63 -3.66
C LEU A 152 4.96 -16.61 -4.84
N VAL A 153 5.13 -16.12 -6.06
CA VAL A 153 5.18 -16.96 -7.24
C VAL A 153 6.29 -18.01 -7.09
N ASN A 154 5.97 -19.26 -7.32
CA ASN A 154 6.81 -20.44 -7.11
C ASN A 154 7.09 -20.80 -5.64
N THR A 155 6.29 -20.35 -4.69
CA THR A 155 6.25 -20.86 -3.32
C THR A 155 5.08 -21.84 -3.17
N ASP A 156 5.07 -22.62 -2.08
CA ASP A 156 4.00 -23.58 -1.79
C ASP A 156 2.65 -22.88 -1.52
N GLU A 157 2.69 -21.61 -1.12
CA GLU A 157 1.50 -20.79 -0.85
C GLU A 157 1.54 -19.51 -1.72
N GLU A 158 0.76 -19.50 -2.80
CA GLU A 158 0.70 -18.37 -3.74
C GLU A 158 -0.31 -17.28 -3.30
N SER A 159 -1.20 -17.61 -2.35
CA SER A 159 -2.23 -16.68 -1.87
C SER A 159 -2.54 -16.88 -0.39
N PHE A 160 -3.08 -15.84 0.23
CA PHE A 160 -3.52 -15.85 1.62
C PHE A 160 -4.97 -15.46 1.72
N PHE A 161 -5.75 -16.29 2.41
CA PHE A 161 -7.15 -16.03 2.69
C PHE A 161 -7.35 -15.60 4.15
N TYR A 162 -8.07 -14.51 4.35
CA TYR A 162 -8.35 -13.89 5.65
C TYR A 162 -9.86 -13.86 5.88
N PRO A 163 -10.45 -14.85 6.54
CA PRO A 163 -11.85 -14.81 6.95
C PRO A 163 -12.02 -14.09 8.30
N SER A 164 -13.17 -13.45 8.48
CA SER A 164 -13.58 -12.94 9.79
C SER A 164 -15.11 -13.04 9.93
N VAL A 165 -15.56 -13.33 11.14
CA VAL A 165 -16.98 -13.38 11.50
C VAL A 165 -17.17 -12.52 12.75
N GLY A 166 -18.12 -11.61 12.71
CA GLY A 166 -18.47 -10.76 13.84
C GLY A 166 -19.96 -10.80 14.13
N LEU A 167 -20.32 -10.78 15.40
CA LEU A 167 -21.69 -10.65 15.86
C LEU A 167 -21.83 -9.44 16.77
N SER A 168 -22.86 -8.62 16.55
CA SER A 168 -23.17 -7.52 17.46
C SER A 168 -24.65 -7.45 17.77
N ALA A 169 -24.96 -7.10 19.03
CA ALA A 169 -26.31 -6.97 19.55
C ALA A 169 -26.49 -5.57 20.21
N ILE A 170 -27.54 -4.87 19.83
CA ILE A 170 -27.94 -3.61 20.45
C ILE A 170 -28.97 -3.94 21.53
N ILE A 171 -28.49 -4.11 22.76
CA ILE A 171 -29.31 -4.56 23.89
C ILE A 171 -30.40 -3.53 24.22
N SER A 172 -30.10 -2.25 24.05
CA SER A 172 -31.07 -1.15 24.26
C SER A 172 -32.28 -1.19 23.32
N GLU A 173 -32.19 -1.93 22.21
CA GLU A 173 -33.32 -2.13 21.30
C GLU A 173 -34.08 -3.45 21.59
N MET A 174 -33.54 -4.31 22.49
CA MET A 174 -34.12 -5.61 22.82
C MET A 174 -34.90 -5.59 24.12
N VAL A 175 -34.44 -4.79 25.09
CA VAL A 175 -35.00 -4.73 26.44
C VAL A 175 -35.04 -3.30 26.96
N ASP A 176 -36.02 -3.00 27.79
CA ASP A 176 -36.08 -1.72 28.50
C ASP A 176 -34.94 -1.62 29.51
N LEU A 177 -34.07 -0.66 29.32
CA LEU A 177 -32.94 -0.37 30.20
C LEU A 177 -33.28 0.72 31.21
N PRO A 178 -32.62 0.77 32.37
CA PRO A 178 -32.74 1.88 33.32
C PRO A 178 -32.47 3.23 32.63
N ARG A 179 -33.20 4.30 33.03
CA ARG A 179 -33.16 5.62 32.36
C ARG A 179 -31.80 6.26 32.24
N PHE A 180 -30.81 5.82 33.04
CA PHE A 180 -29.43 6.31 32.95
C PHE A 180 -28.61 5.63 31.87
N ILE A 181 -29.08 4.53 31.24
CA ILE A 181 -28.45 3.85 30.12
C ILE A 181 -29.29 4.13 28.87
N SER A 182 -28.84 5.07 28.04
CA SER A 182 -29.54 5.41 26.80
C SER A 182 -29.18 4.49 25.63
N TYR A 183 -28.03 3.83 25.67
CA TYR A 183 -27.55 2.95 24.61
C TYR A 183 -26.58 1.90 25.14
N LEU A 184 -26.83 0.63 24.79
CA LEU A 184 -25.97 -0.49 25.12
C LEU A 184 -25.82 -1.42 23.90
N LYS A 185 -24.59 -1.56 23.43
CA LYS A 185 -24.21 -2.47 22.33
C LYS A 185 -23.11 -3.41 22.79
N VAL A 186 -23.27 -4.70 22.51
CA VAL A 186 -22.27 -5.72 22.74
C VAL A 186 -21.83 -6.29 21.39
N ARG A 187 -20.54 -6.56 21.22
CA ARG A 187 -19.99 -7.15 20.01
C ARG A 187 -18.87 -8.13 20.34
N GLY A 188 -18.73 -9.18 19.50
CA GLY A 188 -17.64 -10.15 19.53
C GLY A 188 -17.25 -10.52 18.08
N SER A 189 -15.96 -10.80 17.86
CA SER A 189 -15.41 -11.24 16.56
C SER A 189 -14.22 -12.15 16.80
#